data_46b94e48ed9d3b8c84de71f538e70df6
#
_entry.id   46b94e48ed9d3b8c84de71f538e70df6
#
_cell.length_a   1.000
_cell.length_b   1.000
_cell.length_c   1.000
_cell.angle_alpha   90.00
_cell.angle_beta   90.00
_cell.angle_gamma   90.00
#
_symmetry.space_group_name_H-M   'P 1'
#
loop_
_entity.id
_entity.type
_entity.pdbx_description
1 polymer ?
#
loop_
_entity_poly.entity_id
_entity_poly.type
_entity_poly.pdbx_seq_one_letter_code
_entity_poly.pdbx_strand_id
1 'polypeptide(L)'
;MAVSMTQGQDGSQSADAAVRTWLLIVAGLVFAMIVVGGATRLTDSGLSITEWLPILGVIPPLGEADWQAAFEKYKAIPEYAIVNPGMSLAEFKFIYWWEWAHRFLGRFIGLAFAVPFLGFWFAGKLRPGFASKCLGVFVLGGLQGFIGWYMVKSGLVDRIDVSQYRLALHLLLALAIMGLLIWLALDLVPETQSPRLQTVSLMQWRLAMALVA
;
A
#
# COMPACT_ATOMS: atom_id res chain seq x y z
N MET A 1 26.89 -34.50 18.92
CA MET A 1 26.13 -33.35 19.48
C MET A 1 26.30 -32.05 18.75
N ALA A 2 27.45 -31.76 18.10
CA ALA A 2 27.72 -30.53 17.30
C ALA A 2 26.91 -30.42 15.97
N VAL A 3 26.63 -31.53 15.28
CA VAL A 3 25.91 -31.55 13.98
C VAL A 3 24.44 -31.11 14.10
N SER A 4 23.80 -31.33 15.24
CA SER A 4 22.40 -30.93 15.45
C SER A 4 22.21 -29.43 15.71
N MET A 5 23.23 -28.72 16.21
CA MET A 5 23.18 -27.28 16.47
C MET A 5 23.37 -26.45 15.17
N THR A 6 24.17 -26.91 14.23
CA THR A 6 24.38 -26.24 12.94
C THR A 6 23.15 -26.29 12.03
N GLN A 7 22.43 -27.42 11.98
CA GLN A 7 21.21 -27.56 11.18
C GLN A 7 20.06 -26.66 11.67
N GLY A 8 19.96 -26.42 12.99
CA GLY A 8 18.94 -25.53 13.55
C GLY A 8 19.20 -24.05 13.24
N GLN A 9 20.47 -23.64 13.18
CA GLN A 9 20.84 -22.25 12.86
C GLN A 9 20.65 -21.95 11.37
N ASP A 10 20.99 -22.87 10.48
CA ASP A 10 20.81 -22.70 9.04
C ASP A 10 19.32 -22.59 8.66
N GLY A 11 18.45 -23.38 9.30
CA GLY A 11 16.99 -23.31 9.11
C GLY A 11 16.38 -21.98 9.56
N SER A 12 16.84 -21.42 10.68
CA SER A 12 16.39 -20.12 11.17
C SER A 12 16.85 -18.96 10.30
N GLN A 13 18.10 -18.96 9.85
CA GLN A 13 18.63 -17.92 8.96
C GLN A 13 17.93 -17.92 7.59
N SER A 14 17.62 -19.11 7.05
CA SER A 14 16.87 -19.24 5.80
C SER A 14 15.44 -18.71 5.95
N ALA A 15 14.76 -18.97 7.07
CA ALA A 15 13.43 -18.43 7.34
C ALA A 15 13.45 -16.90 7.44
N ASP A 16 14.40 -16.34 8.18
CA ASP A 16 14.56 -14.88 8.30
C ASP A 16 14.85 -14.21 6.96
N ALA A 17 15.68 -14.82 6.11
CA ALA A 17 15.95 -14.33 4.76
C ALA A 17 14.68 -14.31 3.90
N ALA A 18 13.85 -15.36 3.98
CA ALA A 18 12.60 -15.43 3.23
C ALA A 18 11.59 -14.36 3.71
N VAL A 19 11.43 -14.20 5.04
CA VAL A 19 10.56 -13.18 5.63
C VAL A 19 11.05 -11.77 5.26
N ARG A 20 12.36 -11.51 5.32
CA ARG A 20 12.95 -10.25 4.90
C ARG A 20 12.66 -9.93 3.42
N THR A 21 12.87 -10.90 2.55
CA THR A 21 12.61 -10.74 1.11
C THR A 21 11.14 -10.40 0.85
N TRP A 22 10.21 -11.12 1.48
CA TRP A 22 8.79 -10.83 1.42
C TRP A 22 8.46 -9.39 1.86
N LEU A 23 8.97 -8.95 3.03
CA LEU A 23 8.72 -7.58 3.52
C LEU A 23 9.26 -6.51 2.55
N LEU A 24 10.44 -6.73 1.95
CA LEU A 24 11.00 -5.81 0.96
C LEU A 24 10.19 -5.79 -0.35
N ILE A 25 9.66 -6.92 -0.80
CA ILE A 25 8.75 -6.99 -1.95
C ILE A 25 7.50 -6.16 -1.65
N VAL A 26 6.88 -6.33 -0.48
CA VAL A 26 5.69 -5.56 -0.08
C VAL A 26 6.03 -4.07 0.02
N ALA A 27 7.18 -3.69 0.58
CA ALA A 27 7.62 -2.29 0.61
C ALA A 27 7.78 -1.71 -0.80
N GLY A 28 8.34 -2.47 -1.73
CA GLY A 28 8.44 -2.10 -3.15
C GLY A 28 7.06 -1.92 -3.81
N LEU A 29 6.10 -2.78 -3.49
CA LEU A 29 4.71 -2.63 -3.96
C LEU A 29 4.03 -1.39 -3.37
N VAL A 30 4.27 -1.06 -2.09
CA VAL A 30 3.77 0.18 -1.47
C VAL A 30 4.40 1.40 -2.13
N PHE A 31 5.69 1.37 -2.46
CA PHE A 31 6.34 2.43 -3.23
C PHE A 31 5.68 2.61 -4.61
N ALA A 32 5.48 1.52 -5.36
CA ALA A 32 4.77 1.56 -6.64
C ALA A 32 3.35 2.12 -6.50
N MET A 33 2.65 1.78 -5.40
CA MET A 33 1.34 2.33 -5.06
C MET A 33 1.38 3.85 -4.87
N ILE A 34 2.41 4.38 -4.19
CA ILE A 34 2.58 5.83 -4.00
C ILE A 34 2.75 6.52 -5.35
N VAL A 35 3.53 5.93 -6.26
CA VAL A 35 3.71 6.46 -7.62
C VAL A 35 2.40 6.45 -8.41
N VAL A 36 1.68 5.32 -8.41
CA VAL A 36 0.38 5.19 -9.10
C VAL A 36 -0.66 6.14 -8.48
N GLY A 37 -0.69 6.28 -7.16
CA GLY A 37 -1.57 7.22 -6.45
C GLY A 37 -1.25 8.69 -6.81
N GLY A 38 0.03 9.02 -6.94
CA GLY A 38 0.47 10.33 -7.45
C GLY A 38 -0.01 10.58 -8.88
N ALA A 39 0.12 9.59 -9.77
CA ALA A 39 -0.40 9.69 -11.14
C ALA A 39 -1.93 9.85 -11.16
N THR A 40 -2.66 9.08 -10.35
CA THR A 40 -4.12 9.20 -10.19
C THR A 40 -4.52 10.62 -9.76
N ARG A 41 -3.74 11.25 -8.88
CA ARG A 41 -3.98 12.65 -8.46
C ARG A 41 -3.67 13.65 -9.57
N LEU A 42 -2.56 13.47 -10.28
CA LEU A 42 -2.12 14.38 -11.35
C LEU A 42 -2.97 14.31 -12.62
N THR A 43 -3.71 13.22 -12.80
CA THR A 43 -4.64 13.02 -13.92
C THR A 43 -6.10 13.30 -13.54
N ASP A 44 -6.35 13.85 -12.35
CA ASP A 44 -7.69 14.09 -11.79
C ASP A 44 -8.61 12.86 -11.88
N SER A 45 -8.04 11.67 -11.66
CA SER A 45 -8.75 10.38 -11.84
C SER A 45 -9.40 9.88 -10.55
N GLY A 46 -9.20 10.53 -9.41
CA GLY A 46 -9.48 9.98 -8.08
C GLY A 46 -10.96 9.89 -7.69
N LEU A 47 -11.89 10.38 -8.52
CA LEU A 47 -13.34 10.31 -8.32
C LEU A 47 -14.08 9.66 -9.50
N SER A 48 -13.37 9.05 -10.44
CA SER A 48 -13.95 8.44 -11.65
C SER A 48 -14.79 7.18 -11.35
N ILE A 49 -14.46 6.44 -10.29
CA ILE A 49 -15.19 5.26 -9.82
C ILE A 49 -16.05 5.63 -8.63
N THR A 50 -17.32 5.88 -8.88
CA THR A 50 -18.28 6.41 -7.89
C THR A 50 -18.78 5.37 -6.88
N GLU A 51 -18.62 4.07 -7.17
CA GLU A 51 -19.11 2.99 -6.32
C GLU A 51 -17.98 2.36 -5.49
N TRP A 52 -18.32 2.01 -4.26
CA TRP A 52 -17.45 1.23 -3.41
C TRP A 52 -17.81 -0.25 -3.49
N LEU A 53 -17.03 -1.00 -4.27
CA LEU A 53 -17.19 -2.44 -4.45
C LEU A 53 -15.85 -3.13 -4.05
N PRO A 54 -15.66 -3.44 -2.75
CA PRO A 54 -14.36 -3.92 -2.26
C PRO A 54 -13.94 -5.26 -2.89
N ILE A 55 -14.88 -6.14 -3.20
CA ILE A 55 -14.61 -7.45 -3.81
C ILE A 55 -14.91 -7.40 -5.32
N LEU A 56 -16.14 -7.08 -5.71
CA LEU A 56 -16.55 -7.11 -7.12
C LEU A 56 -15.88 -6.05 -7.98
N GLY A 57 -15.45 -4.92 -7.40
CA GLY A 57 -14.70 -3.86 -8.10
C GLY A 57 -13.29 -4.25 -8.56
N VAL A 58 -12.89 -5.52 -8.41
CA VAL A 58 -11.69 -6.09 -9.06
C VAL A 58 -11.92 -6.27 -10.56
N ILE A 59 -13.17 -6.52 -10.97
CA ILE A 59 -13.52 -6.70 -12.38
C ILE A 59 -13.87 -5.33 -12.96
N PRO A 60 -13.12 -4.83 -13.97
CA PRO A 60 -13.47 -3.59 -14.64
C PRO A 60 -14.69 -3.79 -15.56
N PRO A 61 -15.30 -2.72 -16.08
CA PRO A 61 -16.30 -2.83 -17.13
C PRO A 61 -15.75 -3.62 -18.32
N LEU A 62 -16.47 -4.67 -18.76
CA LEU A 62 -16.02 -5.56 -19.83
C LEU A 62 -16.66 -5.23 -21.17
N GLY A 63 -17.95 -4.84 -21.15
CA GLY A 63 -18.73 -4.52 -22.33
C GLY A 63 -18.98 -3.03 -22.51
N GLU A 64 -19.42 -2.63 -23.71
CA GLU A 64 -19.77 -1.23 -23.99
C GLU A 64 -20.90 -0.74 -23.09
N ALA A 65 -21.89 -1.58 -22.81
CA ALA A 65 -23.00 -1.24 -21.91
C ALA A 65 -22.52 -0.96 -20.48
N ASP A 66 -21.54 -1.74 -19.99
CA ASP A 66 -20.98 -1.53 -18.65
C ASP A 66 -20.19 -0.21 -18.58
N TRP A 67 -19.45 0.12 -19.65
CA TRP A 67 -18.72 1.39 -19.75
C TRP A 67 -19.67 2.58 -19.78
N GLN A 68 -20.75 2.50 -20.55
CA GLN A 68 -21.79 3.54 -20.57
C GLN A 68 -22.42 3.70 -19.18
N ALA A 69 -22.79 2.59 -18.53
CA ALA A 69 -23.37 2.64 -17.19
C ALA A 69 -22.42 3.27 -16.16
N ALA A 70 -21.11 2.96 -16.21
CA ALA A 70 -20.12 3.57 -15.34
C ALA A 70 -19.97 5.08 -15.62
N PHE A 71 -19.98 5.46 -16.90
CA PHE A 71 -19.88 6.85 -17.31
C PHE A 71 -21.11 7.68 -16.90
N GLU A 72 -22.32 7.13 -17.04
CA GLU A 72 -23.54 7.82 -16.57
C GLU A 72 -23.51 8.07 -15.05
N LYS A 73 -22.95 7.15 -14.24
CA LYS A 73 -22.75 7.37 -12.82
C LYS A 73 -21.74 8.48 -12.54
N TYR A 74 -20.66 8.56 -13.32
CA TYR A 74 -19.67 9.64 -13.21
C TYR A 74 -20.27 11.00 -13.59
N LYS A 75 -21.13 11.07 -14.61
CA LYS A 75 -21.83 12.29 -15.01
C LYS A 75 -22.72 12.87 -13.92
N ALA A 76 -23.12 12.08 -12.94
CA ALA A 76 -23.98 12.51 -11.85
C ALA A 76 -23.25 13.22 -10.70
N ILE A 77 -21.92 13.26 -10.71
CA ILE A 77 -21.12 13.90 -9.63
C ILE A 77 -20.70 15.33 -10.00
N PRO A 78 -20.43 16.20 -8.99
CA PRO A 78 -20.03 17.59 -9.21
C PRO A 78 -18.78 17.76 -10.07
N GLU A 79 -17.80 16.86 -9.96
CA GLU A 79 -16.57 16.92 -10.73
C GLU A 79 -16.84 16.91 -12.24
N TYR A 80 -17.72 16.03 -12.73
CA TYR A 80 -18.08 16.03 -14.15
C TYR A 80 -18.70 17.34 -14.59
N ALA A 81 -19.66 17.85 -13.81
CA ALA A 81 -20.42 19.05 -14.19
C ALA A 81 -19.55 20.31 -14.24
N ILE A 82 -18.53 20.40 -13.39
CA ILE A 82 -17.73 21.63 -13.17
C ILE A 82 -16.36 21.54 -13.82
N VAL A 83 -15.68 20.37 -13.73
CA VAL A 83 -14.29 20.21 -14.19
C VAL A 83 -14.24 19.57 -15.58
N ASN A 84 -15.08 18.57 -15.84
CA ASN A 84 -15.05 17.76 -17.06
C ASN A 84 -16.34 17.84 -17.91
N PRO A 85 -16.98 19.02 -18.09
CA PRO A 85 -18.21 19.12 -18.85
C PRO A 85 -17.95 18.75 -20.32
N GLY A 86 -18.77 17.81 -20.85
CA GLY A 86 -18.61 17.35 -22.23
C GLY A 86 -17.52 16.30 -22.46
N MET A 87 -16.91 15.78 -21.41
CA MET A 87 -15.95 14.67 -21.50
C MET A 87 -16.52 13.51 -22.33
N SER A 88 -15.72 12.97 -23.22
CA SER A 88 -16.07 11.79 -24.02
C SER A 88 -15.90 10.49 -23.22
N LEU A 89 -16.55 9.42 -23.68
CA LEU A 89 -16.35 8.09 -23.08
C LEU A 89 -14.88 7.62 -23.14
N ALA A 90 -14.13 8.00 -24.17
CA ALA A 90 -12.72 7.64 -24.30
C ALA A 90 -11.85 8.32 -23.22
N GLU A 91 -12.09 9.60 -22.96
CA GLU A 91 -11.42 10.35 -21.89
C GLU A 91 -11.81 9.81 -20.51
N PHE A 92 -13.11 9.47 -20.29
CA PHE A 92 -13.56 8.82 -19.08
C PHE A 92 -12.86 7.46 -18.86
N LYS A 93 -12.73 6.63 -19.89
CA LYS A 93 -12.00 5.35 -19.79
C LYS A 93 -10.55 5.57 -19.34
N PHE A 94 -9.89 6.64 -19.79
CA PHE A 94 -8.52 6.96 -19.37
C PHE A 94 -8.41 7.23 -17.86
N ILE A 95 -9.25 8.10 -17.31
CA ILE A 95 -9.23 8.41 -15.88
C ILE A 95 -9.72 7.20 -15.04
N TYR A 96 -10.69 6.44 -15.54
CA TYR A 96 -11.18 5.23 -14.88
C TYR A 96 -10.06 4.20 -14.69
N TRP A 97 -9.20 3.97 -15.70
CA TRP A 97 -8.12 3.00 -15.62
C TRP A 97 -7.05 3.37 -14.60
N TRP A 98 -6.74 4.64 -14.41
CA TRP A 98 -5.82 5.08 -13.36
C TRP A 98 -6.37 4.78 -11.97
N GLU A 99 -7.63 5.12 -11.72
CA GLU A 99 -8.25 4.85 -10.43
C GLU A 99 -8.43 3.34 -10.19
N TRP A 100 -8.84 2.61 -11.22
CA TRP A 100 -8.97 1.14 -11.13
C TRP A 100 -7.63 0.48 -10.81
N ALA A 101 -6.56 0.84 -11.49
CA ALA A 101 -5.21 0.32 -11.26
C ALA A 101 -4.74 0.61 -9.83
N HIS A 102 -4.98 1.83 -9.32
CA HIS A 102 -4.69 2.19 -7.94
C HIS A 102 -5.48 1.32 -6.95
N ARG A 103 -6.79 1.18 -7.13
CA ARG A 103 -7.64 0.35 -6.27
C ARG A 103 -7.29 -1.14 -6.36
N PHE A 104 -6.95 -1.63 -7.55
CA PHE A 104 -6.52 -3.01 -7.78
C PHE A 104 -5.21 -3.30 -7.05
N LEU A 105 -4.20 -2.45 -7.24
CA LEU A 105 -2.91 -2.58 -6.58
C LEU A 105 -3.04 -2.56 -5.06
N GLY A 106 -3.93 -1.73 -4.50
CA GLY A 106 -4.21 -1.71 -3.06
C GLY A 106 -4.70 -3.06 -2.52
N ARG A 107 -5.64 -3.69 -3.22
CA ARG A 107 -6.13 -5.04 -2.87
C ARG A 107 -5.03 -6.08 -3.00
N PHE A 108 -4.24 -6.00 -4.08
CA PHE A 108 -3.12 -6.91 -4.33
C PHE A 108 -2.07 -6.82 -3.22
N ILE A 109 -1.70 -5.61 -2.75
CA ILE A 109 -0.79 -5.41 -1.63
C ILE A 109 -1.33 -6.05 -0.36
N GLY A 110 -2.62 -5.88 -0.09
CA GLY A 110 -3.27 -6.53 1.06
C GLY A 110 -3.12 -8.06 1.04
N LEU A 111 -3.33 -8.69 -0.11
CA LEU A 111 -3.15 -10.14 -0.29
C LEU A 111 -1.68 -10.55 -0.27
N ALA A 112 -0.80 -9.80 -0.93
CA ALA A 112 0.64 -10.04 -0.95
C ALA A 112 1.27 -9.92 0.45
N PHE A 113 0.64 -9.16 1.34
CA PHE A 113 1.01 -9.14 2.76
C PHE A 113 0.36 -10.28 3.53
N ALA A 114 -0.97 -10.42 3.49
CA ALA A 114 -1.73 -11.31 4.35
C ALA A 114 -1.41 -12.79 4.12
N VAL A 115 -1.34 -13.22 2.85
CA VAL A 115 -1.15 -14.65 2.52
C VAL A 115 0.21 -15.17 2.98
N PRO A 116 1.36 -14.53 2.67
CA PRO A 116 2.64 -14.99 3.20
C PRO A 116 2.76 -14.79 4.73
N PHE A 117 2.19 -13.73 5.30
CA PHE A 117 2.17 -13.52 6.75
C PHE A 117 1.55 -14.72 7.47
N LEU A 118 0.36 -15.13 7.05
CA LEU A 118 -0.31 -16.30 7.63
C LEU A 118 0.49 -17.58 7.37
N GLY A 119 1.05 -17.75 6.18
CA GLY A 119 1.91 -18.87 5.83
C GLY A 119 3.14 -18.98 6.76
N PHE A 120 3.87 -17.90 6.98
CA PHE A 120 5.02 -17.87 7.89
C PHE A 120 4.61 -18.07 9.35
N TRP A 121 3.47 -17.50 9.75
CA TRP A 121 2.97 -17.62 11.12
C TRP A 121 2.58 -19.06 11.43
N PHE A 122 1.73 -19.69 10.63
CA PHE A 122 1.31 -21.08 10.84
C PHE A 122 2.43 -22.11 10.68
N ALA A 123 3.43 -21.80 9.85
CA ALA A 123 4.63 -22.63 9.71
C ALA A 123 5.65 -22.45 10.85
N GLY A 124 5.38 -21.57 11.84
CA GLY A 124 6.31 -21.30 12.95
C GLY A 124 7.63 -20.66 12.52
N LYS A 125 7.67 -19.98 11.35
CA LYS A 125 8.88 -19.39 10.75
C LYS A 125 9.15 -17.94 11.20
N LEU A 126 8.28 -17.36 12.01
CA LEU A 126 8.47 -16.00 12.55
C LEU A 126 9.18 -16.06 13.89
N ARG A 127 10.15 -15.17 14.11
CA ARG A 127 10.81 -15.00 15.42
C ARG A 127 9.78 -14.71 16.52
N PRO A 128 10.06 -15.04 17.78
CA PRO A 128 9.20 -14.67 18.91
C PRO A 128 8.89 -13.16 18.90
N GLY A 129 7.61 -12.79 19.03
CA GLY A 129 7.16 -11.39 19.00
C GLY A 129 7.11 -10.74 17.63
N PHE A 130 7.63 -11.37 16.56
CA PHE A 130 7.62 -10.79 15.22
C PHE A 130 6.22 -10.82 14.58
N ALA A 131 5.42 -11.83 14.90
CA ALA A 131 4.04 -11.94 14.44
C ALA A 131 3.19 -10.74 14.88
N SER A 132 3.36 -10.23 16.12
CA SER A 132 2.63 -9.04 16.59
C SER A 132 3.03 -7.78 15.86
N LYS A 133 4.31 -7.62 15.50
CA LYS A 133 4.79 -6.50 14.66
C LYS A 133 4.15 -6.55 13.27
N CYS A 134 4.14 -7.73 12.63
CA CYS A 134 3.48 -7.93 11.33
C CYS A 134 1.96 -7.67 11.42
N LEU A 135 1.30 -8.14 12.48
CA LEU A 135 -0.12 -7.86 12.72
C LEU A 135 -0.38 -6.35 12.84
N GLY A 136 0.50 -5.62 13.54
CA GLY A 136 0.44 -4.16 13.61
C GLY A 136 0.48 -3.49 12.24
N VAL A 137 1.41 -3.90 11.37
CA VAL A 137 1.49 -3.42 9.98
C VAL A 137 0.23 -3.78 9.19
N PHE A 138 -0.32 -4.98 9.37
CA PHE A 138 -1.56 -5.41 8.72
C PHE A 138 -2.76 -4.54 9.12
N VAL A 139 -2.88 -4.22 10.41
CA VAL A 139 -3.93 -3.32 10.92
C VAL A 139 -3.77 -1.91 10.34
N LEU A 140 -2.53 -1.39 10.27
CA LEU A 140 -2.26 -0.10 9.60
C LEU A 140 -2.62 -0.15 8.12
N GLY A 141 -2.38 -1.26 7.43
CA GLY A 141 -2.83 -1.48 6.06
C GLY A 141 -4.36 -1.43 5.91
N GLY A 142 -5.08 -2.02 6.85
CA GLY A 142 -6.55 -1.91 6.93
C GLY A 142 -7.02 -0.47 7.15
N LEU A 143 -6.37 0.25 8.06
CA LEU A 143 -6.62 1.68 8.31
C LEU A 143 -6.33 2.53 7.05
N GLN A 144 -5.26 2.23 6.33
CA GLN A 144 -4.91 2.88 5.06
C GLN A 144 -6.05 2.73 4.04
N GLY A 145 -6.60 1.51 3.90
CA GLY A 145 -7.75 1.25 3.04
C GLY A 145 -9.00 2.02 3.46
N PHE A 146 -9.28 2.08 4.76
CA PHE A 146 -10.39 2.84 5.32
C PHE A 146 -10.26 4.36 5.06
N ILE A 147 -9.08 4.93 5.30
CA ILE A 147 -8.82 6.36 5.02
C ILE A 147 -8.98 6.64 3.53
N GLY A 148 -8.48 5.75 2.65
CA GLY A 148 -8.66 5.89 1.20
C GLY A 148 -10.14 5.86 0.79
N TRP A 149 -10.92 4.95 1.34
CA TRP A 149 -12.37 4.92 1.13
C TRP A 149 -13.05 6.21 1.60
N TYR A 150 -12.76 6.63 2.83
CA TYR A 150 -13.34 7.85 3.41
C TYR A 150 -13.00 9.09 2.58
N MET A 151 -11.77 9.16 2.08
CA MET A 151 -11.29 10.24 1.22
C MET A 151 -12.12 10.37 -0.05
N VAL A 152 -12.32 9.27 -0.79
CA VAL A 152 -13.12 9.23 -2.02
C VAL A 152 -14.61 9.49 -1.71
N LYS A 153 -15.18 8.76 -0.75
CA LYS A 153 -16.61 8.89 -0.38
C LYS A 153 -16.98 10.33 -0.06
N SER A 154 -16.11 11.04 0.65
CA SER A 154 -16.37 12.44 1.02
C SER A 154 -16.06 13.44 -0.11
N GLY A 155 -15.32 13.03 -1.15
CA GLY A 155 -15.11 13.83 -2.35
C GLY A 155 -16.30 13.80 -3.32
N LEU A 156 -17.05 12.70 -3.33
CA LEU A 156 -18.15 12.48 -4.28
C LEU A 156 -19.43 13.30 -3.98
N VAL A 157 -19.56 13.89 -2.77
CA VAL A 157 -20.84 14.51 -2.34
C VAL A 157 -20.90 15.99 -2.72
N ASP A 158 -19.92 16.80 -2.25
CA ASP A 158 -20.00 18.26 -2.35
C ASP A 158 -18.71 18.88 -2.90
N ARG A 159 -17.79 18.09 -3.45
CA ARG A 159 -16.49 18.56 -3.89
C ARG A 159 -16.23 18.22 -5.35
N ILE A 160 -15.32 18.98 -5.93
CA ILE A 160 -14.81 18.74 -7.29
C ILE A 160 -13.47 17.99 -7.28
N ASP A 161 -12.88 17.81 -6.09
CA ASP A 161 -11.62 17.09 -5.89
C ASP A 161 -11.55 16.45 -4.50
N VAL A 162 -10.54 15.61 -4.31
CA VAL A 162 -10.21 15.02 -3.01
C VAL A 162 -9.56 16.07 -2.10
N SER A 163 -9.98 16.13 -0.82
CA SER A 163 -9.40 17.05 0.17
C SER A 163 -7.90 16.85 0.31
N GLN A 164 -7.12 17.94 0.16
CA GLN A 164 -5.67 17.94 0.31
C GLN A 164 -5.21 17.44 1.70
N TYR A 165 -5.95 17.72 2.76
CA TYR A 165 -5.63 17.25 4.12
C TYR A 165 -5.81 15.75 4.27
N ARG A 166 -6.87 15.18 3.69
CA ARG A 166 -7.12 13.73 3.69
C ARG A 166 -6.12 13.00 2.81
N LEU A 167 -5.75 13.61 1.67
CA LEU A 167 -4.71 13.10 0.80
C LEU A 167 -3.35 13.08 1.51
N ALA A 168 -2.98 14.18 2.21
CA ALA A 168 -1.76 14.24 2.99
C ALA A 168 -1.72 13.17 4.09
N LEU A 169 -2.82 12.98 4.83
CA LEU A 169 -2.93 11.93 5.85
C LEU A 169 -2.75 10.52 5.24
N HIS A 170 -3.42 10.27 4.12
CA HIS A 170 -3.32 9.00 3.40
C HIS A 170 -1.89 8.72 2.91
N LEU A 171 -1.22 9.72 2.35
CA LEU A 171 0.17 9.61 1.90
C LEU A 171 1.15 9.41 3.06
N LEU A 172 1.00 10.18 4.15
CA LEU A 172 1.86 10.05 5.33
C LEU A 172 1.74 8.66 5.96
N LEU A 173 0.54 8.11 6.04
CA LEU A 173 0.34 6.75 6.53
C LEU A 173 0.96 5.70 5.60
N ALA A 174 0.86 5.88 4.28
CA ALA A 174 1.52 4.99 3.32
C ALA A 174 3.05 5.00 3.48
N LEU A 175 3.65 6.18 3.65
CA LEU A 175 5.09 6.34 3.92
C LEU A 175 5.49 5.71 5.25
N ALA A 176 4.67 5.85 6.29
CA ALA A 176 4.91 5.23 7.60
C ALA A 176 4.87 3.69 7.50
N ILE A 177 3.88 3.13 6.79
CA ILE A 177 3.79 1.68 6.54
C ILE A 177 5.02 1.19 5.77
N MET A 178 5.43 1.89 4.72
CA MET A 178 6.64 1.54 3.95
C MET A 178 7.88 1.58 4.84
N GLY A 179 8.05 2.62 5.65
CA GLY A 179 9.16 2.74 6.59
C GLY A 179 9.18 1.60 7.61
N LEU A 180 8.01 1.21 8.16
CA LEU A 180 7.90 0.08 9.07
C LEU A 180 8.25 -1.25 8.40
N LEU A 181 7.81 -1.49 7.17
CA LEU A 181 8.15 -2.69 6.41
C LEU A 181 9.66 -2.81 6.19
N ILE A 182 10.31 -1.71 5.80
CA ILE A 182 11.76 -1.66 5.62
C ILE A 182 12.46 -1.88 6.96
N TRP A 183 12.01 -1.23 8.03
CA TRP A 183 12.58 -1.40 9.36
C TRP A 183 12.50 -2.85 9.83
N LEU A 184 11.33 -3.49 9.72
CA LEU A 184 11.15 -4.90 10.07
C LEU A 184 12.04 -5.82 9.21
N ALA A 185 12.23 -5.50 7.94
CA ALA A 185 13.13 -6.25 7.07
C ALA A 185 14.61 -6.11 7.51
N LEU A 186 15.02 -4.93 7.95
CA LEU A 186 16.38 -4.67 8.47
C LEU A 186 16.62 -5.35 9.82
N ASP A 187 15.59 -5.47 10.68
CA ASP A 187 15.65 -6.17 11.98
C ASP A 187 15.97 -7.69 11.82
N LEU A 188 15.78 -8.24 10.62
CA LEU A 188 16.07 -9.63 10.29
C LEU A 188 17.46 -9.84 9.67
N VAL A 189 18.29 -8.80 9.51
CA VAL A 189 19.65 -8.94 9.01
C VAL A 189 20.52 -9.61 10.08
N PRO A 190 21.30 -10.65 9.74
CA PRO A 190 22.20 -11.31 10.70
C PRO A 190 23.25 -10.35 11.26
N GLU A 191 23.55 -10.43 12.54
CA GLU A 191 24.57 -9.58 13.21
C GLU A 191 25.95 -9.71 12.61
N THR A 192 26.29 -10.88 12.07
CA THR A 192 27.57 -11.11 11.37
C THR A 192 27.77 -10.22 10.13
N GLN A 193 26.68 -9.70 9.55
CA GLN A 193 26.71 -8.77 8.40
C GLN A 193 26.55 -7.31 8.83
N SER A 194 26.41 -7.03 10.12
CA SER A 194 25.96 -5.75 10.66
C SER A 194 26.97 -4.91 11.48
N PRO A 195 28.26 -5.26 11.66
CA PRO A 195 29.13 -4.45 12.55
C PRO A 195 29.27 -2.96 12.16
N ARG A 196 29.10 -2.66 10.87
CA ARG A 196 29.12 -1.26 10.35
C ARG A 196 27.78 -0.53 10.43
N LEU A 197 26.65 -1.26 10.43
CA LEU A 197 25.33 -0.63 10.45
C LEU A 197 24.94 -0.11 11.83
N GLN A 198 25.39 -0.73 12.93
CA GLN A 198 25.11 -0.23 14.28
C GLN A 198 25.75 1.13 14.55
N THR A 199 27.00 1.35 14.11
CA THR A 199 27.68 2.63 14.29
C THR A 199 27.11 3.72 13.37
N VAL A 200 26.74 3.36 12.15
CA VAL A 200 26.09 4.26 11.18
C VAL A 200 24.68 4.62 11.63
N SER A 201 23.90 3.68 12.20
CA SER A 201 22.53 3.93 12.64
C SER A 201 22.44 4.99 13.74
N LEU A 202 23.32 4.96 14.73
CA LEU A 202 23.34 5.96 15.80
C LEU A 202 23.74 7.35 15.29
N MET A 203 24.65 7.42 14.33
CA MET A 203 25.06 8.70 13.72
C MET A 203 23.97 9.25 12.79
N GLN A 204 23.31 8.39 12.02
CA GLN A 204 22.16 8.77 11.17
C GLN A 204 20.95 9.22 11.99
N TRP A 205 20.65 8.56 13.12
CA TRP A 205 19.62 9.00 14.05
C TRP A 205 19.95 10.40 14.64
N ARG A 206 21.19 10.65 15.00
CA ARG A 206 21.63 11.97 15.50
C ARG A 206 21.54 13.05 14.43
N LEU A 207 21.91 12.73 13.18
CA LEU A 207 21.77 13.64 12.04
C LEU A 207 20.31 13.90 11.69
N ALA A 208 19.47 12.87 11.66
CA ALA A 208 18.03 13.02 11.41
C ALA A 208 17.34 13.86 12.48
N MET A 209 17.68 13.66 13.75
CA MET A 209 17.17 14.48 14.86
C MET A 209 17.68 15.93 14.81
N ALA A 210 18.92 16.16 14.38
CA ALA A 210 19.48 17.49 14.21
C ALA A 210 18.91 18.28 13.02
N LEU A 211 18.31 17.58 12.03
CA LEU A 211 17.64 18.21 10.89
C LEU A 211 16.17 18.55 11.15
N VAL A 212 15.58 18.01 12.22
CA VAL A 212 14.18 18.23 12.63
C VAL A 212 14.07 19.22 13.81
N ALA A 213 15.17 19.53 14.48
CA ALA A 213 15.28 20.54 15.55
C ALA A 213 15.68 21.91 15.00
#